data_0b2f83d495f1398efd4f0bdf2566be2e
#
_entry.id   0b2f83d495f1398efd4f0bdf2566be2e
#
_cell.length_a   1.000
_cell.length_b   1.000
_cell.length_c   1.000
_cell.angle_alpha   90.00
_cell.angle_beta   90.00
_cell.angle_gamma   90.00
#
_symmetry.space_group_name_H-M   'P 1'
#
loop_
_entity.id
_entity.type
_entity.pdbx_description
1 polymer ?
#
loop_
_entity_poly.entity_id
_entity_poly.type
_entity_poly.pdbx_seq_one_letter_code
_entity_poly.pdbx_strand_id
1 'polypeptide(L)'
;GAEQRHWRYRRRVPLSMNTMPAALIGLPALCCLHETNLDKAGPSSGAAAGPTGMLCPVTHVEEGAMSHYDPLIDSAAARLGRVLEHLGQRVSTAESCTGGGIAEAITRVAGSSQWFETGFVTYANSSKARWLGVEPATLEAHGAVSEPVVLAMAAGAKAAAEADMAVAVSGIAGPDGGSAEKPVGTVWFGWALSDGRVVSECKRFQGGRREVRAQTVLHALERLVSEAEKTAANRSSV
;
A
#
# COMPACT_ATOMS: atom_id res chain seq x y z
N GLY A 1 10.89 -30.16 20.18
CA GLY A 1 10.28 -29.18 21.05
C GLY A 1 10.27 -27.84 20.36
N ALA A 2 9.08 -27.41 19.82
CA ALA A 2 8.91 -26.10 19.19
C ALA A 2 8.65 -25.08 20.31
N GLU A 3 9.57 -24.16 20.50
CA GLU A 3 9.42 -23.04 21.42
C GLU A 3 8.53 -21.97 20.78
N GLN A 4 7.30 -21.86 21.30
CA GLN A 4 6.40 -20.77 20.95
C GLN A 4 6.94 -19.46 21.53
N ARG A 5 7.44 -18.56 20.69
CA ARG A 5 7.83 -17.22 21.10
C ARG A 5 6.58 -16.38 21.29
N HIS A 6 6.24 -16.11 22.56
CA HIS A 6 5.19 -15.18 22.94
C HIS A 6 5.59 -13.75 22.61
N TRP A 7 4.90 -13.13 21.67
CA TRP A 7 4.99 -11.71 21.36
C TRP A 7 4.44 -10.89 22.52
N ARG A 8 5.30 -10.21 23.27
CA ARG A 8 4.91 -9.19 24.25
C ARG A 8 4.88 -7.84 23.57
N TYR A 9 3.68 -7.38 23.18
CA TYR A 9 3.43 -6.00 22.75
C TYR A 9 3.60 -5.06 23.96
N ARG A 10 4.72 -4.37 24.06
CA ARG A 10 4.91 -3.28 25.04
C ARG A 10 4.34 -2.00 24.45
N ARG A 11 3.10 -1.66 24.84
CA ARG A 11 2.56 -0.32 24.65
C ARG A 11 3.38 0.66 25.51
N ARG A 12 4.17 1.52 24.90
CA ARG A 12 4.55 2.80 25.51
C ARG A 12 3.54 3.83 25.02
N VAL A 13 2.50 4.06 25.83
CA VAL A 13 1.61 5.22 25.70
C VAL A 13 2.23 6.33 26.56
N PRO A 14 2.57 7.50 26.03
CA PRO A 14 2.84 8.65 26.88
C PRO A 14 1.51 9.11 27.47
N LEU A 15 1.39 9.02 28.78
CA LEU A 15 0.30 9.59 29.57
C LEU A 15 0.41 11.11 29.53
N SER A 16 -0.43 11.77 28.76
CA SER A 16 -0.90 13.13 29.01
C SER A 16 -2.16 13.40 28.20
N MET A 17 -3.30 13.02 28.74
CA MET A 17 -4.58 13.64 28.38
C MET A 17 -5.32 13.95 29.67
N ASN A 18 -5.17 15.18 30.10
CA ASN A 18 -6.02 15.77 31.11
C ASN A 18 -7.30 16.29 30.46
N THR A 19 -8.43 15.80 30.96
CA THR A 19 -9.78 16.39 30.98
C THR A 19 -10.42 16.84 29.67
N MET A 20 -11.39 16.02 29.20
CA MET A 20 -12.60 16.53 28.56
C MET A 20 -13.85 15.92 29.23
N PRO A 21 -14.92 16.71 29.43
CA PRO A 21 -16.11 16.29 30.19
C PRO A 21 -17.00 15.33 29.39
N ALA A 22 -17.57 14.40 30.12
CA ALA A 22 -18.60 13.49 29.66
C ALA A 22 -19.91 14.23 29.43
N ALA A 23 -20.37 14.31 28.18
CA ALA A 23 -21.78 14.49 27.83
C ALA A 23 -21.96 14.13 26.35
N LEU A 24 -22.55 12.98 26.12
CA LEU A 24 -23.64 12.68 25.18
C LEU A 24 -23.71 11.16 24.99
N ILE A 25 -24.48 10.59 25.90
CA ILE A 25 -25.00 9.22 25.82
C ILE A 25 -26.23 9.29 24.91
N GLY A 26 -26.33 8.36 23.97
CA GLY A 26 -27.59 8.04 23.37
C GLY A 26 -27.59 7.81 21.88
N LEU A 27 -27.22 6.62 21.44
CA LEU A 27 -27.82 5.99 20.25
C LEU A 27 -27.79 4.47 20.44
N PRO A 28 -28.93 3.76 20.26
CA PRO A 28 -28.99 2.33 20.48
C PRO A 28 -28.41 1.54 19.31
N ALA A 29 -27.70 0.46 19.68
CA ALA A 29 -27.26 -0.56 18.75
C ALA A 29 -28.49 -1.29 18.15
N LEU A 30 -28.68 -1.17 16.84
CA LEU A 30 -29.65 -1.96 16.09
C LEU A 30 -28.94 -3.19 15.54
N CYS A 31 -29.05 -4.28 16.29
CA CYS A 31 -28.64 -5.61 15.86
C CYS A 31 -29.77 -6.19 15.00
N CYS A 32 -29.59 -6.26 13.68
CA CYS A 32 -30.49 -7.02 12.81
C CYS A 32 -30.03 -8.46 12.70
N LEU A 33 -30.58 -9.30 13.60
CA LEU A 33 -30.67 -10.73 13.35
C LEU A 33 -31.91 -10.97 12.48
N HIS A 34 -31.73 -11.48 11.29
CA HIS A 34 -32.82 -11.98 10.46
C HIS A 34 -32.65 -13.49 10.31
N GLU A 35 -33.38 -14.23 11.16
CA GLU A 35 -33.63 -15.66 10.96
C GLU A 35 -34.72 -15.82 9.90
N THR A 36 -34.39 -16.54 8.84
CA THR A 36 -35.35 -16.96 7.81
C THR A 36 -36.07 -18.19 8.27
N ASN A 37 -37.38 -18.08 8.51
CA ASN A 37 -38.26 -19.21 8.67
C ASN A 37 -39.05 -19.42 7.36
N LEU A 38 -38.75 -20.50 6.65
CA LEU A 38 -39.54 -21.01 5.54
C LEU A 38 -40.57 -21.95 6.14
N ASP A 39 -41.87 -21.65 5.97
CA ASP A 39 -42.87 -22.64 5.55
C ASP A 39 -44.29 -22.04 5.56
N LYS A 40 -45.01 -22.41 4.45
CA LYS A 40 -46.47 -22.49 4.26
C LYS A 40 -47.21 -21.22 3.81
N ALA A 41 -47.67 -21.26 2.58
CA ALA A 41 -49.08 -21.37 2.21
C ALA A 41 -49.35 -20.88 0.77
N GLY A 42 -50.21 -21.53 0.10
CA GLY A 42 -50.66 -21.59 -1.26
C GLY A 42 -51.34 -20.34 -1.88
N PRO A 43 -51.92 -20.50 -3.08
CA PRO A 43 -52.04 -19.42 -4.04
C PRO A 43 -53.33 -18.63 -3.93
N SER A 44 -53.20 -17.28 -4.14
CA SER A 44 -54.37 -16.45 -4.50
C SER A 44 -53.97 -15.45 -5.60
N SER A 45 -54.75 -15.50 -6.65
CA SER A 45 -54.79 -14.63 -7.82
C SER A 45 -55.00 -13.19 -7.49
N GLY A 46 -54.20 -12.28 -8.15
CA GLY A 46 -54.47 -10.85 -8.11
C GLY A 46 -53.41 -10.08 -8.92
N ALA A 47 -53.74 -9.81 -10.19
CA ALA A 47 -52.91 -8.97 -11.04
C ALA A 47 -52.98 -7.51 -10.57
N ALA A 48 -51.82 -6.93 -10.23
CA ALA A 48 -51.62 -5.50 -10.20
C ALA A 48 -50.24 -5.19 -10.83
N ALA A 49 -50.26 -4.50 -11.96
CA ALA A 49 -49.05 -4.00 -12.63
C ALA A 49 -48.42 -2.93 -11.74
N GLY A 50 -47.26 -3.26 -11.17
CA GLY A 50 -46.35 -2.32 -10.50
C GLY A 50 -45.33 -1.76 -11.50
N PRO A 51 -44.73 -0.58 -11.22
CA PRO A 51 -43.90 0.13 -12.18
C PRO A 51 -42.61 -0.62 -12.49
N THR A 52 -42.28 -0.66 -13.75
CA THR A 52 -41.07 -1.23 -14.37
C THR A 52 -39.84 -0.72 -13.62
N GLY A 53 -39.28 -1.56 -12.74
CA GLY A 53 -37.99 -1.33 -12.14
C GLY A 53 -36.93 -1.29 -13.25
N MET A 54 -36.34 -0.12 -13.41
CA MET A 54 -35.20 0.10 -14.26
C MET A 54 -34.03 -0.70 -13.64
N LEU A 55 -33.85 -1.93 -14.09
CA LEU A 55 -32.66 -2.69 -13.83
C LEU A 55 -31.50 -1.90 -14.43
N CYS A 56 -30.69 -1.29 -13.55
CA CYS A 56 -29.40 -0.79 -13.96
C CYS A 56 -28.66 -1.92 -14.66
N PRO A 57 -28.24 -1.79 -15.92
CA PRO A 57 -27.44 -2.84 -16.55
C PRO A 57 -26.16 -2.97 -15.69
N VAL A 58 -26.01 -4.12 -15.05
CA VAL A 58 -24.73 -4.55 -14.50
C VAL A 58 -23.87 -4.71 -15.74
N THR A 59 -23.11 -3.67 -16.07
CA THR A 59 -22.05 -3.79 -17.06
C THR A 59 -21.17 -4.92 -16.57
N HIS A 60 -21.07 -5.99 -17.34
CA HIS A 60 -20.09 -7.04 -17.14
C HIS A 60 -18.75 -6.34 -17.01
N VAL A 61 -18.23 -6.27 -15.77
CA VAL A 61 -16.83 -5.99 -15.55
C VAL A 61 -16.14 -7.19 -16.16
N GLU A 62 -15.52 -6.99 -17.33
CA GLU A 62 -14.66 -8.01 -17.92
C GLU A 62 -13.74 -8.48 -16.82
N GLU A 63 -13.78 -9.77 -16.50
CA GLU A 63 -12.82 -10.42 -15.60
C GLU A 63 -11.45 -10.02 -16.08
N GLY A 64 -10.75 -9.22 -15.25
CA GLY A 64 -9.61 -8.46 -15.68
C GLY A 64 -8.55 -9.36 -16.26
N ALA A 65 -8.35 -9.26 -17.58
CA ALA A 65 -7.19 -9.82 -18.22
C ALA A 65 -5.97 -9.44 -17.39
N MET A 66 -5.21 -10.44 -16.92
CA MET A 66 -3.97 -10.26 -16.20
C MET A 66 -3.11 -9.26 -17.00
N SER A 67 -2.68 -8.19 -16.33
CA SER A 67 -1.78 -7.24 -16.95
C SER A 67 -0.52 -7.99 -17.38
N HIS A 68 0.04 -7.69 -18.57
CA HIS A 68 1.29 -8.33 -18.98
C HIS A 68 2.46 -8.05 -17.99
N TYR A 69 2.27 -7.10 -17.07
CA TYR A 69 3.19 -6.81 -15.97
C TYR A 69 3.08 -7.79 -14.79
N ASP A 70 1.94 -8.48 -14.60
CA ASP A 70 1.73 -9.33 -13.43
C ASP A 70 2.79 -10.45 -13.31
N PRO A 71 3.15 -11.20 -14.36
CA PRO A 71 4.20 -12.23 -14.26
C PRO A 71 5.57 -11.64 -13.92
N LEU A 72 5.87 -10.42 -14.40
CA LEU A 72 7.13 -9.73 -14.11
C LEU A 72 7.16 -9.26 -12.65
N ILE A 73 6.05 -8.72 -12.16
CA ILE A 73 5.87 -8.30 -10.77
C ILE A 73 6.02 -9.50 -9.82
N ASP A 74 5.37 -10.63 -10.14
CA ASP A 74 5.45 -11.86 -9.34
C ASP A 74 6.89 -12.40 -9.29
N SER A 75 7.58 -12.39 -10.44
CA SER A 75 8.98 -12.79 -10.52
C SER A 75 9.90 -11.89 -9.68
N ALA A 76 9.70 -10.56 -9.75
CA ALA A 76 10.48 -9.59 -8.99
C ALA A 76 10.23 -9.73 -7.48
N ALA A 77 8.96 -9.89 -7.07
CA ALA A 77 8.59 -10.09 -5.66
C ALA A 77 9.19 -11.39 -5.09
N ALA A 78 9.10 -12.49 -5.84
CA ALA A 78 9.69 -13.76 -5.43
C ALA A 78 11.23 -13.69 -5.34
N ARG A 79 11.88 -12.98 -6.26
CA ARG A 79 13.34 -12.76 -6.23
C ARG A 79 13.73 -11.91 -5.02
N LEU A 80 12.99 -10.84 -4.75
CA LEU A 80 13.21 -9.99 -3.57
C LEU A 80 13.13 -10.82 -2.28
N GLY A 81 12.09 -11.63 -2.12
CA GLY A 81 11.91 -12.49 -0.95
C GLY A 81 13.10 -13.41 -0.71
N ARG A 82 13.56 -14.12 -1.73
CA ARG A 82 14.73 -15.02 -1.61
C ARG A 82 15.99 -14.29 -1.15
N VAL A 83 16.25 -13.09 -1.68
CA VAL A 83 17.45 -12.33 -1.30
C VAL A 83 17.32 -11.78 0.11
N LEU A 84 16.17 -11.25 0.49
CA LEU A 84 15.94 -10.73 1.84
C LEU A 84 15.98 -11.83 2.90
N GLU A 85 15.41 -13.01 2.62
CA GLU A 85 15.50 -14.19 3.49
C GLU A 85 16.96 -14.62 3.70
N HIS A 86 17.75 -14.70 2.61
CA HIS A 86 19.18 -15.01 2.69
C HIS A 86 19.96 -13.98 3.52
N LEU A 87 19.60 -12.70 3.42
CA LEU A 87 20.26 -11.62 4.18
C LEU A 87 19.75 -11.50 5.63
N GLY A 88 18.63 -12.13 5.98
CA GLY A 88 17.94 -11.92 7.24
C GLY A 88 17.44 -10.48 7.38
N GLN A 89 17.08 -9.82 6.27
CA GLN A 89 16.65 -8.43 6.21
C GLN A 89 15.16 -8.29 5.96
N ARG A 90 14.61 -7.15 6.39
CA ARG A 90 13.20 -6.78 6.22
C ARG A 90 13.04 -5.57 5.29
N VAL A 91 11.92 -5.54 4.58
CA VAL A 91 11.54 -4.42 3.71
C VAL A 91 10.19 -3.84 4.13
N SER A 92 10.03 -2.53 3.94
CA SER A 92 8.76 -1.81 4.10
C SER A 92 8.40 -1.00 2.85
N THR A 93 7.15 -0.58 2.74
CA THR A 93 6.64 0.23 1.62
C THR A 93 5.93 1.48 2.11
N ALA A 94 6.06 2.58 1.37
CA ALA A 94 5.30 3.82 1.56
C ALA A 94 4.65 4.23 0.23
N GLU A 95 3.37 3.95 0.10
CA GLU A 95 2.67 4.03 -1.16
C GLU A 95 1.66 5.19 -1.23
N SER A 96 1.71 5.94 -2.32
CA SER A 96 0.71 6.92 -2.68
C SER A 96 -0.05 6.47 -3.93
N CYS A 97 0.47 6.72 -5.14
CA CYS A 97 -0.24 6.45 -6.40
C CYS A 97 -0.52 4.96 -6.66
N THR A 98 0.25 4.04 -6.11
CA THR A 98 0.05 2.59 -6.25
C THR A 98 -1.02 2.03 -5.30
N GLY A 99 -1.30 2.76 -4.18
CA GLY A 99 -2.42 2.42 -3.29
C GLY A 99 -2.35 1.03 -2.67
N GLY A 100 -1.16 0.55 -2.32
CA GLY A 100 -0.92 -0.75 -1.72
C GLY A 100 -0.44 -1.81 -2.72
N GLY A 101 -0.26 -1.47 -4.00
CA GLY A 101 0.11 -2.43 -5.04
C GLY A 101 1.50 -3.06 -4.86
N ILE A 102 2.46 -2.35 -4.25
CA ILE A 102 3.78 -2.92 -3.95
C ILE A 102 3.68 -3.91 -2.78
N ALA A 103 3.00 -3.52 -1.71
CA ALA A 103 2.76 -4.39 -0.56
C ALA A 103 1.95 -5.64 -0.96
N GLU A 104 0.93 -5.48 -1.80
CA GLU A 104 0.13 -6.57 -2.34
C GLU A 104 1.01 -7.54 -3.14
N ALA A 105 1.86 -7.05 -4.06
CA ALA A 105 2.77 -7.88 -4.85
C ALA A 105 3.76 -8.65 -3.95
N ILE A 106 4.33 -8.01 -2.93
CA ILE A 106 5.21 -8.65 -1.95
C ILE A 106 4.49 -9.79 -1.23
N THR A 107 3.24 -9.56 -0.82
CA THR A 107 2.47 -10.53 -0.03
C THR A 107 1.85 -11.67 -0.86
N ARG A 108 1.89 -11.63 -2.18
CA ARG A 108 1.62 -12.79 -3.05
C ARG A 108 2.61 -13.93 -2.80
N VAL A 109 3.81 -13.62 -2.33
CA VAL A 109 4.85 -14.63 -2.08
C VAL A 109 4.57 -15.32 -0.74
N ALA A 110 4.39 -16.64 -0.77
CA ALA A 110 4.20 -17.43 0.45
C ALA A 110 5.43 -17.29 1.38
N GLY A 111 5.18 -17.09 2.67
CA GLY A 111 6.25 -16.88 3.65
C GLY A 111 6.75 -15.44 3.76
N SER A 112 6.17 -14.49 3.02
CA SER A 112 6.58 -13.07 3.02
C SER A 112 6.59 -12.40 4.40
N SER A 113 5.85 -12.92 5.38
CA SER A 113 5.88 -12.43 6.77
C SER A 113 7.25 -12.53 7.45
N GLN A 114 8.20 -13.27 6.89
CA GLN A 114 9.56 -13.35 7.41
C GLN A 114 10.39 -12.11 7.09
N TRP A 115 10.06 -11.40 5.99
CA TRP A 115 10.81 -10.25 5.48
C TRP A 115 9.94 -9.03 5.15
N PHE A 116 8.62 -9.12 5.32
CA PHE A 116 7.69 -7.99 5.20
C PHE A 116 6.71 -7.99 6.36
N GLU A 117 6.70 -6.94 7.16
CA GLU A 117 5.83 -6.82 8.34
C GLU A 117 4.80 -5.72 8.18
N THR A 118 5.22 -4.57 7.69
CA THR A 118 4.38 -3.38 7.61
C THR A 118 4.61 -2.61 6.31
N GLY A 119 3.52 -2.22 5.67
CA GLY A 119 3.49 -1.26 4.57
C GLY A 119 2.51 -0.12 4.87
N PHE A 120 2.82 1.07 4.36
CA PHE A 120 2.05 2.27 4.59
C PHE A 120 1.39 2.75 3.29
N VAL A 121 0.07 2.81 3.27
CA VAL A 121 -0.68 3.47 2.20
C VAL A 121 -1.03 4.88 2.66
N THR A 122 -0.18 5.85 2.31
CA THR A 122 -0.30 7.25 2.71
C THR A 122 -0.76 8.11 1.54
N TYR A 123 -2.03 7.92 1.15
CA TYR A 123 -2.59 8.56 -0.05
C TYR A 123 -2.75 10.06 0.12
N ALA A 124 -3.24 10.51 1.29
CA ALA A 124 -3.37 11.92 1.64
C ALA A 124 -2.05 12.52 2.16
N ASN A 125 -1.84 13.83 1.96
CA ASN A 125 -0.67 14.55 2.48
C ASN A 125 -0.60 14.51 4.02
N SER A 126 -1.75 14.63 4.69
CA SER A 126 -1.85 14.50 6.15
C SER A 126 -1.37 13.12 6.66
N SER A 127 -1.62 12.06 5.88
CA SER A 127 -1.14 10.72 6.22
C SER A 127 0.38 10.58 6.04
N LYS A 128 0.96 11.23 5.02
CA LYS A 128 2.42 11.28 4.84
C LYS A 128 3.11 11.94 6.03
N ALA A 129 2.56 13.07 6.49
CA ALA A 129 3.07 13.75 7.67
C ALA A 129 2.90 12.90 8.95
N ARG A 130 1.70 12.40 9.18
CA ARG A 130 1.33 11.71 10.42
C ARG A 130 2.08 10.39 10.64
N TRP A 131 2.19 9.58 9.60
CA TRP A 131 2.69 8.21 9.71
C TRP A 131 4.15 8.04 9.33
N LEU A 132 4.65 8.91 8.44
CA LEU A 132 6.00 8.82 7.89
C LEU A 132 6.89 10.00 8.28
N GLY A 133 6.35 10.95 9.06
CA GLY A 133 7.13 12.11 9.50
C GLY A 133 7.54 13.07 8.38
N VAL A 134 6.83 13.07 7.24
CA VAL A 134 7.09 14.05 6.18
C VAL A 134 6.68 15.43 6.68
N GLU A 135 7.63 16.35 6.71
CA GLU A 135 7.39 17.72 7.20
C GLU A 135 6.34 18.44 6.34
N PRO A 136 5.30 19.03 6.96
CA PRO A 136 4.27 19.78 6.23
C PRO A 136 4.85 20.87 5.33
N ALA A 137 5.89 21.57 5.78
CA ALA A 137 6.58 22.58 4.99
C ALA A 137 7.23 22.01 3.70
N THR A 138 7.72 20.77 3.74
CA THR A 138 8.25 20.07 2.55
C THR A 138 7.14 19.77 1.55
N LEU A 139 5.98 19.32 2.04
CA LEU A 139 4.81 19.06 1.20
C LEU A 139 4.26 20.36 0.56
N GLU A 140 4.25 21.44 1.30
CA GLU A 140 3.82 22.76 0.82
C GLU A 140 4.77 23.34 -0.24
N ALA A 141 6.08 23.28 0.02
CA ALA A 141 7.10 23.86 -0.87
C ALA A 141 7.28 23.08 -2.18
N HIS A 142 7.18 21.74 -2.15
CA HIS A 142 7.55 20.88 -3.28
C HIS A 142 6.37 20.09 -3.87
N GLY A 143 5.24 20.03 -3.16
CA GLY A 143 4.11 19.17 -3.49
C GLY A 143 4.41 17.68 -3.23
N ALA A 144 3.36 16.88 -3.16
CA ALA A 144 3.48 15.46 -2.84
C ALA A 144 4.30 14.64 -3.86
N VAL A 145 4.28 15.04 -5.14
CA VAL A 145 5.00 14.37 -6.23
C VAL A 145 6.34 15.08 -6.44
N SER A 146 7.31 14.76 -5.59
CA SER A 146 8.61 15.41 -5.59
C SER A 146 9.68 14.55 -4.91
N GLU A 147 10.93 14.81 -5.23
CA GLU A 147 12.10 14.13 -4.65
C GLU A 147 12.16 14.25 -3.13
N PRO A 148 12.09 15.46 -2.52
CA PRO A 148 12.21 15.58 -1.07
C PRO A 148 11.13 14.79 -0.32
N VAL A 149 9.92 14.73 -0.88
CA VAL A 149 8.80 14.00 -0.27
C VAL A 149 9.03 12.49 -0.32
N VAL A 150 9.46 11.92 -1.43
CA VAL A 150 9.70 10.45 -1.50
C VAL A 150 10.90 10.01 -0.70
N LEU A 151 11.95 10.84 -0.60
CA LEU A 151 13.08 10.58 0.28
C LEU A 151 12.64 10.53 1.77
N ALA A 152 11.86 11.52 2.20
CA ALA A 152 11.31 11.56 3.56
C ALA A 152 10.34 10.39 3.81
N MET A 153 9.46 10.05 2.84
CA MET A 153 8.56 8.91 2.94
C MET A 153 9.33 7.58 3.10
N ALA A 154 10.38 7.36 2.31
CA ALA A 154 11.18 6.13 2.38
C ALA A 154 11.92 6.01 3.73
N ALA A 155 12.57 7.09 4.16
CA ALA A 155 13.24 7.12 5.46
C ALA A 155 12.26 6.91 6.62
N GLY A 156 11.10 7.57 6.57
CA GLY A 156 10.03 7.42 7.56
C GLY A 156 9.46 6.01 7.62
N ALA A 157 9.20 5.39 6.47
CA ALA A 157 8.69 4.02 6.42
C ALA A 157 9.69 3.00 6.97
N LYS A 158 10.98 3.14 6.59
CA LYS A 158 12.05 2.31 7.14
C LYS A 158 12.12 2.39 8.65
N ALA A 159 12.08 3.61 9.20
CA ALA A 159 12.15 3.84 10.63
C ALA A 159 10.90 3.35 11.38
N ALA A 160 9.69 3.65 10.86
CA ALA A 160 8.43 3.28 11.50
C ALA A 160 8.16 1.77 11.48
N ALA A 161 8.65 1.05 10.47
CA ALA A 161 8.55 -0.41 10.34
C ALA A 161 9.74 -1.15 10.98
N GLU A 162 10.74 -0.44 11.51
CA GLU A 162 12.02 -1.04 11.96
C GLU A 162 12.60 -1.99 10.90
N ALA A 163 12.48 -1.60 9.62
CA ALA A 163 12.93 -2.39 8.49
C ALA A 163 14.37 -2.04 8.09
N ASP A 164 15.05 -2.96 7.38
CA ASP A 164 16.40 -2.72 6.85
C ASP A 164 16.37 -1.88 5.59
N MET A 165 15.30 -2.03 4.79
CA MET A 165 15.08 -1.30 3.55
C MET A 165 13.64 -0.79 3.47
N ALA A 166 13.41 0.27 2.73
CA ALA A 166 12.06 0.70 2.37
C ALA A 166 12.03 1.33 0.99
N VAL A 167 10.89 1.21 0.30
CA VAL A 167 10.60 1.95 -0.93
C VAL A 167 9.41 2.86 -0.73
N ALA A 168 9.52 4.08 -1.26
CA ALA A 168 8.42 5.04 -1.31
C ALA A 168 8.10 5.41 -2.76
N VAL A 169 6.82 5.61 -3.05
CA VAL A 169 6.35 6.07 -4.37
C VAL A 169 5.29 7.16 -4.22
N SER A 170 5.44 8.21 -5.02
CA SER A 170 4.44 9.28 -5.16
C SER A 170 4.39 9.74 -6.61
N GLY A 171 3.20 9.79 -7.22
CA GLY A 171 3.10 10.06 -8.64
C GLY A 171 1.69 10.38 -9.11
N ILE A 172 1.60 10.72 -10.39
CA ILE A 172 0.38 11.09 -11.10
C ILE A 172 0.01 9.95 -12.06
N ALA A 173 -0.85 9.05 -11.59
CA ALA A 173 -1.24 7.88 -12.38
C ALA A 173 -2.26 8.19 -13.48
N GLY A 174 -2.90 9.37 -13.43
CA GLY A 174 -3.90 9.79 -14.40
C GLY A 174 -5.31 9.24 -14.10
N PRO A 175 -6.32 9.51 -14.98
CA PRO A 175 -6.17 10.28 -16.22
C PRO A 175 -5.93 11.78 -15.96
N ASP A 176 -6.39 12.32 -14.82
CA ASP A 176 -6.29 13.73 -14.45
C ASP A 176 -5.10 14.02 -13.50
N GLY A 177 -4.89 15.31 -13.18
CA GLY A 177 -3.92 15.73 -12.15
C GLY A 177 -2.53 16.03 -12.67
N GLY A 178 -2.27 15.96 -13.97
CA GLY A 178 -1.01 16.35 -14.58
C GLY A 178 -0.91 17.86 -14.82
N SER A 179 0.34 18.37 -14.86
CA SER A 179 0.69 19.70 -15.35
C SER A 179 1.75 19.60 -16.44
N ALA A 180 2.11 20.72 -17.06
CA ALA A 180 3.19 20.76 -18.05
C ALA A 180 4.54 20.30 -17.44
N GLU A 181 4.79 20.65 -16.19
CA GLU A 181 6.03 20.31 -15.46
C GLU A 181 6.00 18.87 -14.92
N LYS A 182 4.83 18.40 -14.51
CA LYS A 182 4.63 17.05 -13.97
C LYS A 182 3.45 16.39 -14.71
N PRO A 183 3.65 15.94 -15.95
CA PRO A 183 2.58 15.33 -16.74
C PRO A 183 2.14 13.98 -16.14
N VAL A 184 0.95 13.51 -16.54
CA VAL A 184 0.48 12.16 -16.21
C VAL A 184 1.54 11.12 -16.54
N GLY A 185 1.72 10.14 -15.67
CA GLY A 185 2.77 9.13 -15.72
C GLY A 185 4.04 9.50 -14.94
N THR A 186 4.16 10.76 -14.46
CA THR A 186 5.29 11.17 -13.62
C THR A 186 5.20 10.50 -12.25
N VAL A 187 6.23 9.71 -11.89
CA VAL A 187 6.34 9.04 -10.60
C VAL A 187 7.73 9.28 -10.02
N TRP A 188 7.77 9.76 -8.80
CA TRP A 188 8.96 9.82 -7.97
C TRP A 188 9.04 8.58 -7.09
N PHE A 189 10.24 8.05 -7.00
CA PHE A 189 10.62 6.92 -6.16
C PHE A 189 11.64 7.37 -5.12
N GLY A 190 11.58 6.78 -3.93
CA GLY A 190 12.60 6.91 -2.90
C GLY A 190 12.92 5.52 -2.36
N TRP A 191 14.20 5.22 -2.14
CA TRP A 191 14.64 3.97 -1.50
C TRP A 191 15.54 4.30 -0.33
N ALA A 192 15.15 3.89 0.87
CA ALA A 192 16.01 3.89 2.04
C ALA A 192 16.67 2.50 2.15
N LEU A 193 17.98 2.46 2.05
CA LEU A 193 18.76 1.22 1.89
C LEU A 193 19.34 0.73 3.21
N SER A 194 19.80 -0.52 3.22
CA SER A 194 20.38 -1.16 4.42
C SER A 194 21.74 -0.59 4.82
N ASP A 195 22.46 0.02 3.89
CA ASP A 195 23.73 0.70 4.14
C ASP A 195 23.59 2.16 4.64
N GLY A 196 22.34 2.61 4.87
CA GLY A 196 22.02 3.95 5.36
C GLY A 196 21.80 5.00 4.27
N ARG A 197 22.10 4.71 3.00
CA ARG A 197 21.79 5.63 1.89
C ARG A 197 20.29 5.76 1.69
N VAL A 198 19.86 6.97 1.32
CA VAL A 198 18.51 7.22 0.82
C VAL A 198 18.67 7.82 -0.57
N VAL A 199 18.11 7.17 -1.57
CA VAL A 199 18.26 7.54 -2.99
C VAL A 199 16.90 7.74 -3.64
N SER A 200 16.85 8.54 -4.69
CA SER A 200 15.63 8.84 -5.44
C SER A 200 15.79 8.64 -6.93
N GLU A 201 14.69 8.51 -7.62
CA GLU A 201 14.60 8.48 -9.07
C GLU A 201 13.24 9.02 -9.51
N CYS A 202 13.20 9.72 -10.65
CA CYS A 202 11.95 10.13 -11.30
C CYS A 202 11.80 9.38 -12.62
N LYS A 203 10.63 8.77 -12.80
CA LYS A 203 10.26 8.13 -14.08
C LYS A 203 9.00 8.76 -14.65
N ARG A 204 8.89 8.68 -15.96
CA ARG A 204 7.66 9.02 -16.68
C ARG A 204 7.18 7.78 -17.44
N PHE A 205 6.14 7.16 -16.94
CA PHE A 205 5.53 5.99 -17.55
C PHE A 205 4.47 6.37 -18.58
N GLN A 206 4.29 5.52 -19.58
CA GLN A 206 3.26 5.65 -20.60
C GLN A 206 2.06 4.76 -20.28
N GLY A 207 0.91 5.06 -20.90
CA GLY A 207 -0.31 4.30 -20.74
C GLY A 207 -1.32 4.95 -19.79
N GLY A 208 -2.41 4.24 -19.54
CA GLY A 208 -3.45 4.70 -18.62
C GLY A 208 -3.09 4.44 -17.14
N ARG A 209 -4.01 4.80 -16.27
CA ARG A 209 -3.82 4.69 -14.81
C ARG A 209 -3.39 3.28 -14.35
N ARG A 210 -3.94 2.25 -14.94
CA ARG A 210 -3.63 0.85 -14.58
C ARG A 210 -2.19 0.51 -14.96
N GLU A 211 -1.78 0.86 -16.17
CA GLU A 211 -0.45 0.61 -16.69
C GLU A 211 0.61 1.41 -15.93
N VAL A 212 0.37 2.69 -15.63
CA VAL A 212 1.29 3.51 -14.82
C VAL A 212 1.52 2.92 -13.45
N ARG A 213 0.46 2.46 -12.78
CA ARG A 213 0.56 1.82 -11.47
C ARG A 213 1.33 0.49 -11.54
N ALA A 214 1.05 -0.36 -12.53
CA ALA A 214 1.76 -1.63 -12.70
C ALA A 214 3.25 -1.43 -12.98
N GLN A 215 3.61 -0.51 -13.88
CA GLN A 215 5.00 -0.14 -14.15
C GLN A 215 5.70 0.43 -12.90
N THR A 216 4.97 1.20 -12.09
CA THR A 216 5.49 1.73 -10.82
C THR A 216 5.81 0.59 -9.84
N VAL A 217 4.91 -0.37 -9.68
CA VAL A 217 5.12 -1.54 -8.81
C VAL A 217 6.33 -2.34 -9.26
N LEU A 218 6.40 -2.67 -10.54
CA LEU A 218 7.51 -3.43 -11.11
C LEU A 218 8.86 -2.73 -10.88
N HIS A 219 8.94 -1.44 -11.25
CA HIS A 219 10.18 -0.68 -11.10
C HIS A 219 10.64 -0.56 -9.64
N ALA A 220 9.69 -0.36 -8.71
CA ALA A 220 9.98 -0.31 -7.28
C ALA A 220 10.62 -1.62 -6.78
N LEU A 221 10.05 -2.77 -7.17
CA LEU A 221 10.53 -4.10 -6.80
C LEU A 221 11.88 -4.44 -7.44
N GLU A 222 12.05 -4.19 -8.74
CA GLU A 222 13.31 -4.46 -9.45
C GLU A 222 14.48 -3.70 -8.83
N ARG A 223 14.28 -2.45 -8.45
CA ARG A 223 15.33 -1.67 -7.78
C ARG A 223 15.62 -2.20 -6.37
N LEU A 224 14.61 -2.57 -5.59
CA LEU A 224 14.83 -3.22 -4.28
C LEU A 224 15.64 -4.51 -4.43
N VAL A 225 15.31 -5.36 -5.42
CA VAL A 225 16.07 -6.57 -5.74
C VAL A 225 17.53 -6.23 -6.04
N SER A 226 17.76 -5.28 -6.94
CA SER A 226 19.12 -4.87 -7.32
C SER A 226 19.96 -4.40 -6.12
N GLU A 227 19.39 -3.59 -5.24
CA GLU A 227 20.12 -3.09 -4.07
C GLU A 227 20.33 -4.19 -3.00
N ALA A 228 19.36 -5.08 -2.82
CA ALA A 228 19.52 -6.24 -1.92
C ALA A 228 20.61 -7.20 -2.42
N GLU A 229 20.67 -7.49 -3.72
CA GLU A 229 21.71 -8.33 -4.32
C GLU A 229 23.11 -7.73 -4.21
N LYS A 230 23.26 -6.42 -4.38
CA LYS A 230 24.52 -5.74 -4.11
C LYS A 230 24.96 -5.91 -2.65
N THR A 231 24.01 -5.83 -1.72
CA THR A 231 24.28 -6.05 -0.30
C THR A 231 24.74 -7.49 -0.05
N ALA A 232 24.10 -8.49 -0.68
CA ALA A 232 24.48 -9.89 -0.57
C ALA A 232 25.89 -10.15 -1.14
N ALA A 233 26.19 -9.61 -2.31
CA ALA A 233 27.51 -9.74 -2.94
C ALA A 233 28.62 -9.15 -2.08
N ASN A 234 28.40 -7.97 -1.49
CA ASN A 234 29.37 -7.32 -0.62
C ASN A 234 29.64 -8.12 0.66
N ARG A 235 28.62 -8.79 1.25
CA ARG A 235 28.79 -9.66 2.43
C ARG A 235 29.56 -10.94 2.12
N SER A 236 29.45 -11.45 0.89
CA SER A 236 30.17 -12.66 0.46
C SER A 236 31.65 -12.40 0.14
N SER A 237 32.04 -11.13 0.03
CA SER A 237 33.41 -10.71 -0.33
C SER A 237 34.26 -10.37 0.90
N VAL A 238 33.71 -10.46 2.11
CA VAL A 238 34.36 -10.22 3.41
C VAL A 238 34.52 -11.54 4.17
#